data_c8608419dce8611243b63721d311dfca
#
_entry.id   c8608419dce8611243b63721d311dfca
#
_cell.length_a   1.000
_cell.length_b   1.000
_cell.length_c   1.000
_cell.angle_alpha   90.00
_cell.angle_beta   90.00
_cell.angle_gamma   90.00
#
_symmetry.space_group_name_H-M   'P 1'
#
loop_
_entity.id
_entity.type
_entity.pdbx_description
1 polymer ?
#
loop_
_entity_poly.entity_id
_entity_poly.type
_entity_poly.pdbx_seq_one_letter_code
_entity_poly.pdbx_strand_id
1 'polypeptide(L)'
;MIKMENKNYIPEKDLANVPDEIPINILKIIIEQSEKSICKIKCNDGGNGTGFFCIIPFPDKFHQLPVLMTNYHVITKEDIMKYKKIKFTINNDKLSFEIIINDFRKIYTNEKYDVTIIEIKENDNIDVNSYLEIDDQIFKDNINDIYRGKSIYLIGYPKGGKPKYAMGIIKDIDEDNYDIRHLCKSDPGSSGCPIINLNNNRVIGIHKGAGKKGQNWNIGTLLK
;
A
#
# COMPACT_ATOMS: atom_id res chain seq x y z
N MET A 1 12.88 43.91 -28.02
CA MET A 1 12.07 42.70 -27.98
C MET A 1 12.47 41.82 -29.16
N ILE A 2 13.37 40.86 -28.94
CA ILE A 2 13.80 39.91 -29.96
C ILE A 2 12.76 38.83 -30.02
N LYS A 3 11.96 38.74 -31.07
CA LYS A 3 11.12 37.57 -31.37
C LYS A 3 12.06 36.44 -31.76
N MET A 4 12.33 35.53 -30.84
CA MET A 4 12.87 34.21 -31.20
C MET A 4 11.78 33.46 -31.95
N GLU A 5 11.87 33.34 -33.26
CA GLU A 5 11.10 32.36 -34.02
C GLU A 5 11.62 30.96 -33.66
N ASN A 6 10.89 30.26 -32.82
CA ASN A 6 11.18 28.88 -32.47
C ASN A 6 10.90 27.96 -33.67
N LYS A 7 11.88 27.80 -34.55
CA LYS A 7 11.76 26.98 -35.78
C LYS A 7 11.75 25.48 -35.57
N ASN A 8 11.88 24.97 -34.31
CA ASN A 8 11.93 23.53 -34.01
C ASN A 8 11.18 23.15 -32.71
N TYR A 9 10.09 23.85 -32.39
CA TYR A 9 9.25 23.40 -31.26
C TYR A 9 8.49 22.13 -31.66
N ILE A 10 8.84 20.98 -31.05
CA ILE A 10 8.08 19.76 -31.12
C ILE A 10 7.18 19.77 -29.88
N PRO A 11 5.86 19.82 -30.06
CA PRO A 11 4.95 19.81 -28.89
C PRO A 11 5.09 18.50 -28.11
N GLU A 12 5.18 18.62 -26.80
CA GLU A 12 5.13 17.47 -25.90
C GLU A 12 3.81 16.71 -26.10
N LYS A 13 3.87 15.39 -25.97
CA LYS A 13 2.72 14.52 -26.11
C LYS A 13 2.43 13.83 -24.78
N ASP A 14 1.18 13.79 -24.39
CA ASP A 14 0.73 12.92 -23.33
C ASP A 14 0.97 11.46 -23.74
N LEU A 15 1.77 10.77 -22.95
CA LEU A 15 2.08 9.36 -23.18
C LEU A 15 1.07 8.49 -22.45
N ALA A 16 0.37 7.64 -23.19
CA ALA A 16 -0.54 6.66 -22.58
C ALA A 16 0.22 5.67 -21.69
N ASN A 17 -0.38 5.31 -20.54
CA ASN A 17 0.16 4.35 -19.58
C ASN A 17 1.48 4.77 -18.90
N VAL A 18 1.78 6.03 -18.86
CA VAL A 18 2.89 6.60 -18.08
C VAL A 18 2.29 7.33 -16.86
N PRO A 19 2.85 7.16 -15.66
CA PRO A 19 2.41 7.92 -14.50
C PRO A 19 2.61 9.42 -14.68
N ASP A 20 1.75 10.22 -14.03
CA ASP A 20 1.92 11.68 -13.97
C ASP A 20 3.27 12.04 -13.32
N GLU A 21 3.74 13.25 -13.60
CA GLU A 21 4.91 13.81 -12.95
C GLU A 21 4.69 13.97 -11.44
N ILE A 22 5.75 13.72 -10.66
CA ILE A 22 5.69 13.85 -9.21
C ILE A 22 6.08 15.27 -8.81
N PRO A 23 5.17 16.06 -8.23
CA PRO A 23 5.53 17.33 -7.61
C PRO A 23 6.56 17.14 -6.49
N ILE A 24 7.54 18.04 -6.38
CA ILE A 24 8.64 17.94 -5.39
C ILE A 24 8.14 17.81 -3.94
N ASN A 25 7.04 18.47 -3.59
CA ASN A 25 6.44 18.36 -2.25
C ASN A 25 5.92 16.95 -1.95
N ILE A 26 5.46 16.20 -2.95
CA ILE A 26 4.98 14.83 -2.78
C ILE A 26 6.14 13.88 -2.45
N LEU A 27 7.35 14.12 -2.96
CA LEU A 27 8.52 13.32 -2.59
C LEU A 27 8.81 13.39 -1.08
N LYS A 28 8.59 14.53 -0.43
CA LYS A 28 8.72 14.66 1.03
C LYS A 28 7.71 13.79 1.75
N ILE A 29 6.46 13.77 1.29
CA ILE A 29 5.40 12.93 1.84
C ILE A 29 5.76 11.45 1.68
N ILE A 30 6.22 11.02 0.51
CA ILE A 30 6.64 9.64 0.24
C ILE A 30 7.78 9.21 1.19
N ILE A 31 8.76 10.08 1.42
CA ILE A 31 9.87 9.81 2.35
C ILE A 31 9.32 9.65 3.77
N GLU A 32 8.50 10.59 4.23
CA GLU A 32 7.91 10.55 5.56
C GLU A 32 7.05 9.31 5.79
N GLN A 33 6.19 8.94 4.83
CA GLN A 33 5.41 7.70 4.86
C GLN A 33 6.32 6.47 4.92
N SER A 34 7.40 6.44 4.12
CA SER A 34 8.37 5.35 4.14
C SER A 34 9.05 5.16 5.50
N GLU A 35 9.29 6.24 6.22
CA GLU A 35 9.97 6.21 7.53
C GLU A 35 9.02 5.87 8.68
N LYS A 36 7.77 6.31 8.62
CA LYS A 36 6.82 6.24 9.75
C LYS A 36 5.70 5.22 9.54
N SER A 37 5.18 5.11 8.32
CA SER A 37 3.92 4.41 8.05
C SER A 37 4.10 3.00 7.49
N ILE A 38 5.28 2.69 6.93
CA ILE A 38 5.56 1.43 6.24
C ILE A 38 6.52 0.59 7.08
N CYS A 39 6.15 -0.67 7.29
CA CYS A 39 6.98 -1.59 8.06
C CYS A 39 7.42 -2.81 7.23
N LYS A 40 8.60 -3.32 7.57
CA LYS A 40 9.08 -4.62 7.09
C LYS A 40 8.67 -5.69 8.08
N ILE A 41 7.86 -6.63 7.64
CA ILE A 41 7.40 -7.76 8.43
C ILE A 41 8.35 -8.93 8.21
N LYS A 42 8.83 -9.53 9.30
CA LYS A 42 9.61 -10.76 9.26
C LYS A 42 8.66 -11.95 9.35
N CYS A 43 8.54 -12.70 8.26
CA CYS A 43 7.74 -13.91 8.22
C CYS A 43 8.42 -15.03 9.01
N ASN A 44 7.63 -15.96 9.53
CA ASN A 44 8.14 -17.04 10.36
C ASN A 44 8.90 -18.13 9.57
N ASP A 45 8.71 -18.20 8.25
CA ASP A 45 9.43 -19.06 7.32
C ASP A 45 10.80 -18.49 6.90
N GLY A 46 11.18 -17.33 7.43
CA GLY A 46 12.41 -16.61 7.10
C GLY A 46 12.27 -15.63 5.95
N GLY A 47 11.07 -15.55 5.31
CA GLY A 47 10.75 -14.54 4.31
C GLY A 47 10.55 -13.14 4.90
N ASN A 48 10.30 -12.19 4.02
CA ASN A 48 9.93 -10.83 4.41
C ASN A 48 8.74 -10.37 3.57
N GLY A 49 7.84 -9.63 4.22
CA GLY A 49 6.77 -8.91 3.59
C GLY A 49 6.79 -7.44 3.98
N THR A 50 5.88 -6.70 3.43
CA THR A 50 5.61 -5.30 3.77
C THR A 50 4.28 -5.23 4.52
N GLY A 51 4.18 -4.31 5.46
CA GLY A 51 2.92 -3.88 6.06
C GLY A 51 2.89 -2.36 6.17
N PHE A 52 1.73 -1.83 6.51
CA PHE A 52 1.57 -0.40 6.73
C PHE A 52 0.55 -0.12 7.82
N PHE A 53 0.72 1.02 8.48
CA PHE A 53 -0.22 1.51 9.47
C PHE A 53 -1.28 2.36 8.78
N CYS A 54 -2.54 2.13 9.13
CA CYS A 54 -3.67 2.82 8.52
C CYS A 54 -4.75 3.08 9.56
N ILE A 55 -5.51 4.15 9.37
CA ILE A 55 -6.76 4.38 10.11
C ILE A 55 -7.92 3.96 9.21
N ILE A 56 -8.77 3.07 9.72
CA ILE A 56 -9.98 2.64 9.02
C ILE A 56 -11.25 3.08 9.76
N PRO A 57 -12.34 3.39 9.03
CA PRO A 57 -13.65 3.62 9.64
C PRO A 57 -14.21 2.28 10.14
N PHE A 58 -14.24 2.08 11.45
CA PHE A 58 -14.77 0.88 12.07
C PHE A 58 -15.22 1.12 13.53
N PRO A 59 -16.41 0.68 13.97
CA PRO A 59 -17.40 -0.12 13.22
C PRO A 59 -18.21 0.68 12.21
N ASP A 60 -18.07 2.00 12.19
CA ASP A 60 -18.76 2.90 11.27
C ASP A 60 -17.88 4.13 10.95
N LYS A 61 -18.37 5.01 10.07
CA LYS A 61 -17.63 6.19 9.59
C LYS A 61 -17.27 7.23 10.66
N PHE A 62 -17.86 7.17 11.86
CA PHE A 62 -17.59 8.11 12.95
C PHE A 62 -16.53 7.59 13.93
N HIS A 63 -16.21 6.29 13.84
CA HIS A 63 -15.21 5.65 14.66
C HIS A 63 -13.99 5.30 13.82
N GLN A 64 -12.83 5.58 14.36
CA GLN A 64 -11.57 5.32 13.70
C GLN A 64 -10.81 4.22 14.43
N LEU A 65 -10.42 3.19 13.71
CA LEU A 65 -9.62 2.09 14.24
C LEU A 65 -8.21 2.14 13.62
N PRO A 66 -7.17 2.38 14.40
CA PRO A 66 -5.80 2.24 13.94
C PRO A 66 -5.44 0.77 13.77
N VAL A 67 -4.85 0.44 12.63
CA VAL A 67 -4.54 -0.94 12.24
C VAL A 67 -3.18 -1.06 11.56
N LEU A 68 -2.58 -2.24 11.67
CA LEU A 68 -1.55 -2.76 10.77
C LEU A 68 -2.24 -3.59 9.69
N MET A 69 -1.95 -3.28 8.43
CA MET A 69 -2.44 -4.03 7.27
C MET A 69 -1.30 -4.71 6.53
N THR A 70 -1.55 -5.91 6.03
CA THR A 70 -0.66 -6.66 5.16
C THR A 70 -1.44 -7.73 4.39
N ASN A 71 -0.78 -8.54 3.58
CA ASN A 71 -1.42 -9.71 2.95
C ASN A 71 -1.58 -10.88 3.91
N TYR A 72 -2.58 -11.74 3.62
CA TYR A 72 -2.77 -12.99 4.35
C TYR A 72 -1.58 -13.95 4.18
N HIS A 73 -1.01 -14.06 2.98
CA HIS A 73 0.17 -14.90 2.76
C HIS A 73 1.46 -14.37 3.41
N VAL A 74 1.49 -13.12 3.94
CA VAL A 74 2.58 -12.56 4.76
C VAL A 74 2.38 -12.88 6.23
N ILE A 75 1.14 -12.77 6.74
CA ILE A 75 0.74 -13.15 8.11
C ILE A 75 -0.55 -13.95 8.02
N THR A 76 -0.44 -15.26 8.16
CA THR A 76 -1.58 -16.16 8.11
C THR A 76 -2.33 -16.23 9.45
N LYS A 77 -3.54 -16.75 9.43
CA LYS A 77 -4.28 -17.04 10.66
C LYS A 77 -3.54 -18.05 11.56
N GLU A 78 -2.89 -19.01 10.95
CA GLU A 78 -2.07 -20.04 11.60
C GLU A 78 -0.87 -19.43 12.31
N ASP A 79 -0.18 -18.46 11.66
CA ASP A 79 0.92 -17.70 12.28
C ASP A 79 0.45 -16.96 13.53
N ILE A 80 -0.68 -16.26 13.41
CA ILE A 80 -1.28 -15.50 14.52
C ILE A 80 -1.58 -16.42 15.70
N MET A 81 -2.23 -17.57 15.47
CA MET A 81 -2.59 -18.51 16.51
C MET A 81 -1.37 -19.18 17.16
N LYS A 82 -0.36 -19.52 16.35
CA LYS A 82 0.83 -20.26 16.81
C LYS A 82 1.79 -19.37 17.58
N TYR A 83 2.10 -18.19 17.06
CA TYR A 83 3.17 -17.36 17.61
C TYR A 83 2.67 -16.28 18.56
N LYS A 84 1.40 -15.90 18.50
CA LYS A 84 0.74 -14.88 19.32
C LYS A 84 1.50 -13.54 19.39
N LYS A 85 2.31 -13.27 18.36
CA LYS A 85 3.07 -12.04 18.23
C LYS A 85 3.50 -11.79 16.79
N ILE A 86 3.66 -10.52 16.44
CA ILE A 86 4.10 -10.08 15.12
C ILE A 86 5.28 -9.15 15.31
N LYS A 87 6.37 -9.46 14.62
CA LYS A 87 7.61 -8.66 14.63
C LYS A 87 7.76 -7.91 13.34
N PHE A 88 8.08 -6.64 13.43
CA PHE A 88 8.35 -5.80 12.28
C PHE A 88 9.37 -4.71 12.61
N THR A 89 9.92 -4.09 11.56
CA THR A 89 10.82 -2.95 11.67
C THR A 89 10.30 -1.80 10.81
N ILE A 90 10.58 -0.57 11.22
CA ILE A 90 10.28 0.66 10.49
C ILE A 90 11.55 1.49 10.32
N ASN A 91 11.43 2.58 9.56
CA ASN A 91 12.52 3.55 9.36
C ASN A 91 13.83 2.87 8.91
N ASN A 92 13.73 2.05 7.84
CA ASN A 92 14.88 1.33 7.28
C ASN A 92 15.62 0.47 8.34
N ASP A 93 14.86 -0.34 9.09
CA ASP A 93 15.32 -1.24 10.16
C ASP A 93 15.92 -0.54 11.40
N LYS A 94 15.79 0.78 11.53
CA LYS A 94 16.30 1.50 12.71
C LYS A 94 15.49 1.25 13.97
N LEU A 95 14.18 0.99 13.83
CA LEU A 95 13.28 0.74 14.95
C LEU A 95 12.61 -0.62 14.78
N SER A 96 12.61 -1.41 15.87
CA SER A 96 11.97 -2.74 15.91
C SER A 96 10.82 -2.75 16.89
N PHE A 97 9.72 -3.40 16.50
CA PHE A 97 8.49 -3.50 17.29
C PHE A 97 8.00 -4.94 17.34
N GLU A 98 7.23 -5.23 18.37
CA GLU A 98 6.52 -6.50 18.53
C GLU A 98 5.09 -6.21 18.99
N ILE A 99 4.09 -6.64 18.23
CA ILE A 99 2.70 -6.60 18.61
C ILE A 99 2.33 -7.94 19.25
N ILE A 100 1.85 -7.90 20.49
CA ILE A 100 1.36 -9.08 21.19
C ILE A 100 -0.10 -9.33 20.81
N ILE A 101 -0.40 -10.55 20.41
CA ILE A 101 -1.73 -11.01 20.06
C ILE A 101 -2.40 -11.62 21.29
N ASN A 102 -3.56 -11.11 21.65
CA ASN A 102 -4.39 -11.63 22.71
C ASN A 102 -5.87 -11.58 22.31
N ASP A 103 -6.73 -12.18 23.10
CA ASP A 103 -8.17 -12.34 22.82
C ASP A 103 -8.95 -11.01 22.76
N PHE A 104 -8.36 -9.92 23.26
CA PHE A 104 -8.97 -8.58 23.26
C PHE A 104 -8.54 -7.71 22.09
N ARG A 105 -7.69 -8.24 21.17
CA ARG A 105 -7.25 -7.51 19.97
C ARG A 105 -8.12 -7.87 18.79
N LYS A 106 -8.67 -6.86 18.12
CA LYS A 106 -9.41 -7.10 16.89
C LYS A 106 -8.45 -7.52 15.78
N ILE A 107 -8.78 -8.62 15.13
CA ILE A 107 -8.00 -9.17 14.01
C ILE A 107 -8.99 -9.66 12.95
N TYR A 108 -8.71 -9.30 11.72
CA TYR A 108 -9.42 -9.82 10.56
C TYR A 108 -8.41 -10.46 9.61
N THR A 109 -8.70 -11.68 9.19
CA THR A 109 -7.92 -12.40 8.17
C THR A 109 -8.84 -12.94 7.10
N ASN A 110 -8.46 -12.77 5.83
CA ASN A 110 -9.23 -13.28 4.71
C ASN A 110 -8.29 -13.81 3.63
N GLU A 111 -8.26 -15.13 3.48
CA GLU A 111 -7.42 -15.82 2.51
C GLU A 111 -7.85 -15.54 1.06
N LYS A 112 -9.18 -15.51 0.80
CA LYS A 112 -9.71 -15.26 -0.56
C LYS A 112 -9.26 -13.90 -1.11
N TYR A 113 -9.31 -12.87 -0.27
CA TYR A 113 -8.91 -11.51 -0.66
C TYR A 113 -7.46 -11.20 -0.32
N ASP A 114 -6.76 -12.17 0.29
CA ASP A 114 -5.34 -12.05 0.67
C ASP A 114 -5.06 -10.84 1.57
N VAL A 115 -5.83 -10.68 2.65
CA VAL A 115 -5.74 -9.55 3.58
C VAL A 115 -5.66 -10.02 5.02
N THR A 116 -4.76 -9.41 5.79
CA THR A 116 -4.70 -9.49 7.25
C THR A 116 -4.68 -8.08 7.83
N ILE A 117 -5.60 -7.80 8.76
CA ILE A 117 -5.75 -6.52 9.45
C ILE A 117 -5.68 -6.77 10.95
N ILE A 118 -4.85 -6.01 11.65
CA ILE A 118 -4.58 -6.18 13.08
C ILE A 118 -4.72 -4.82 13.76
N GLU A 119 -5.58 -4.74 14.77
CA GLU A 119 -5.75 -3.55 15.59
C GLU A 119 -4.41 -3.12 16.21
N ILE A 120 -4.11 -1.84 16.20
CA ILE A 120 -3.01 -1.22 16.94
C ILE A 120 -3.58 -0.58 18.20
N LYS A 121 -2.96 -0.85 19.34
CA LYS A 121 -3.33 -0.29 20.64
C LYS A 121 -2.28 0.69 21.14
N GLU A 122 -2.64 1.57 22.03
CA GLU A 122 -1.73 2.58 22.61
C GLU A 122 -0.43 1.96 23.17
N ASN A 123 -0.52 0.78 23.79
CA ASN A 123 0.65 0.08 24.34
C ASN A 123 1.57 -0.56 23.30
N ASP A 124 1.22 -0.53 22.02
CA ASP A 124 2.13 -0.93 20.93
C ASP A 124 3.15 0.17 20.59
N ASN A 125 2.97 1.38 21.13
CA ASN A 125 3.87 2.54 20.99
C ASN A 125 4.13 2.95 19.53
N ILE A 126 3.13 2.82 18.67
CA ILE A 126 3.15 3.36 17.30
C ILE A 126 2.70 4.81 17.34
N ASP A 127 3.52 5.70 16.79
CA ASP A 127 3.22 7.15 16.74
C ASP A 127 1.90 7.40 15.99
N VAL A 128 1.04 8.23 16.57
CA VAL A 128 -0.25 8.63 15.98
C VAL A 128 -0.10 9.28 14.59
N ASN A 129 1.05 9.90 14.31
CA ASN A 129 1.35 10.49 13.00
C ASN A 129 1.83 9.46 11.95
N SER A 130 1.88 8.18 12.31
CA SER A 130 2.35 7.12 11.42
C SER A 130 1.23 6.51 10.57
N TYR A 131 -0.03 6.90 10.76
CA TYR A 131 -1.15 6.24 10.10
C TYR A 131 -1.47 6.88 8.75
N LEU A 132 -1.57 6.05 7.72
CA LEU A 132 -2.15 6.42 6.43
C LEU A 132 -3.67 6.50 6.55
N GLU A 133 -4.30 7.18 5.61
CA GLU A 133 -5.75 7.26 5.49
C GLU A 133 -6.24 6.49 4.26
N ILE A 134 -7.42 5.92 4.36
CA ILE A 134 -8.11 5.29 3.21
C ILE A 134 -8.66 6.39 2.30
N ASP A 135 -8.57 6.18 0.99
CA ASP A 135 -9.24 7.04 0.01
C ASP A 135 -10.75 6.76 0.05
N ASP A 136 -11.54 7.71 0.50
CA ASP A 136 -12.98 7.59 0.67
C ASP A 136 -13.74 7.38 -0.64
N GLN A 137 -13.12 7.67 -1.78
CA GLN A 137 -13.70 7.41 -3.09
C GLN A 137 -13.85 5.91 -3.39
N ILE A 138 -13.14 5.02 -2.69
CA ILE A 138 -13.31 3.56 -2.87
C ILE A 138 -14.72 3.09 -2.48
N PHE A 139 -15.44 3.85 -1.66
CA PHE A 139 -16.81 3.52 -1.21
C PHE A 139 -17.90 4.01 -2.16
N LYS A 140 -17.52 4.69 -3.26
CA LYS A 140 -18.47 5.13 -4.30
C LYS A 140 -18.83 3.99 -5.26
N ASP A 141 -19.83 4.23 -6.10
CA ASP A 141 -20.13 3.36 -7.23
C ASP A 141 -19.19 3.65 -8.41
N ASN A 142 -19.06 2.67 -9.33
CA ASN A 142 -18.25 2.78 -10.54
C ASN A 142 -16.77 3.12 -10.25
N ILE A 143 -16.16 2.45 -9.29
CA ILE A 143 -14.78 2.71 -8.83
C ILE A 143 -13.79 2.56 -9.98
N ASN A 144 -14.02 1.62 -10.89
CA ASN A 144 -13.14 1.44 -12.05
C ASN A 144 -13.06 2.73 -12.89
N ASP A 145 -14.17 3.45 -13.07
CA ASP A 145 -14.17 4.71 -13.83
C ASP A 145 -13.44 5.84 -13.07
N ILE A 146 -13.48 5.80 -11.74
CA ILE A 146 -12.80 6.78 -10.90
C ILE A 146 -11.28 6.60 -10.95
N TYR A 147 -10.80 5.36 -10.91
CA TYR A 147 -9.38 5.09 -10.72
C TYR A 147 -8.62 4.60 -11.97
N ARG A 148 -9.31 4.12 -12.99
CA ARG A 148 -8.65 3.66 -14.22
C ARG A 148 -7.78 4.76 -14.82
N GLY A 149 -6.53 4.44 -15.11
CA GLY A 149 -5.53 5.36 -15.65
C GLY A 149 -4.94 6.33 -14.61
N LYS A 150 -5.41 6.33 -13.35
CA LYS A 150 -4.86 7.20 -12.30
C LYS A 150 -3.47 6.75 -11.88
N SER A 151 -2.63 7.72 -11.64
CA SER A 151 -1.27 7.52 -11.12
C SER A 151 -1.30 7.11 -9.66
N ILE A 152 -0.52 6.08 -9.36
CA ILE A 152 -0.37 5.51 -8.03
C ILE A 152 1.10 5.25 -7.71
N TYR A 153 1.37 5.04 -6.43
CA TYR A 153 2.66 4.54 -5.99
C TYR A 153 2.52 3.46 -4.92
N LEU A 154 3.54 2.61 -4.86
CA LEU A 154 3.76 1.63 -3.80
C LEU A 154 4.97 2.06 -2.98
N ILE A 155 4.95 1.80 -1.67
CA ILE A 155 6.13 1.90 -0.81
C ILE A 155 6.27 0.58 -0.06
N GLY A 156 7.47 0.00 -0.04
CA GLY A 156 7.71 -1.24 0.69
C GLY A 156 9.13 -1.74 0.62
N TYR A 157 9.33 -2.99 1.00
CA TYR A 157 10.65 -3.61 1.20
C TYR A 157 10.93 -4.73 0.19
N PRO A 158 11.09 -4.43 -1.11
CA PRO A 158 11.39 -5.45 -2.11
C PRO A 158 12.67 -6.21 -1.74
N LYS A 159 12.61 -7.55 -1.84
CA LYS A 159 13.67 -8.49 -1.46
C LYS A 159 14.08 -8.40 0.01
N GLY A 160 13.21 -7.87 0.89
CA GLY A 160 13.52 -7.62 2.29
C GLY A 160 14.67 -6.61 2.53
N GLY A 161 15.06 -5.87 1.49
CA GLY A 161 16.13 -4.88 1.52
C GLY A 161 15.70 -3.54 2.11
N LYS A 162 16.31 -2.46 1.60
CA LYS A 162 15.94 -1.08 1.95
C LYS A 162 14.57 -0.73 1.36
N PRO A 163 13.81 0.19 1.99
CA PRO A 163 12.53 0.62 1.46
C PRO A 163 12.71 1.27 0.08
N LYS A 164 11.76 1.02 -0.80
CA LYS A 164 11.70 1.61 -2.14
C LYS A 164 10.28 2.04 -2.43
N TYR A 165 10.13 3.03 -3.29
CA TYR A 165 8.86 3.35 -3.92
C TYR A 165 8.86 2.95 -5.40
N ALA A 166 7.69 2.66 -5.94
CA ALA A 166 7.49 2.36 -7.34
C ALA A 166 6.25 3.09 -7.85
N MET A 167 6.41 3.85 -8.92
CA MET A 167 5.31 4.55 -9.59
C MET A 167 4.67 3.65 -10.64
N GLY A 168 3.40 3.90 -10.90
CA GLY A 168 2.64 3.25 -11.94
C GLY A 168 1.24 3.84 -12.07
N ILE A 169 0.40 3.18 -12.85
CA ILE A 169 -1.00 3.54 -13.02
C ILE A 169 -1.89 2.35 -12.70
N ILE A 170 -3.14 2.62 -12.37
CA ILE A 170 -4.19 1.61 -12.33
C ILE A 170 -4.61 1.29 -13.75
N LYS A 171 -4.47 0.04 -14.15
CA LYS A 171 -4.92 -0.46 -15.44
C LYS A 171 -6.44 -0.59 -15.46
N ASP A 172 -6.99 -1.29 -14.49
CA ASP A 172 -8.42 -1.47 -14.25
C ASP A 172 -8.68 -2.01 -12.83
N ILE A 173 -9.93 -1.95 -12.38
CA ILE A 173 -10.42 -2.53 -11.13
C ILE A 173 -11.55 -3.49 -11.46
N ASP A 174 -11.40 -4.73 -10.99
CA ASP A 174 -12.45 -5.75 -11.00
C ASP A 174 -13.21 -5.67 -9.66
N GLU A 175 -14.35 -4.99 -9.67
CA GLU A 175 -15.13 -4.72 -8.44
C GLU A 175 -15.74 -5.99 -7.86
N ASP A 176 -16.08 -6.98 -8.68
CA ASP A 176 -16.69 -8.25 -8.23
C ASP A 176 -15.69 -9.13 -7.46
N ASN A 177 -14.41 -9.06 -7.83
CA ASN A 177 -13.33 -9.81 -7.19
C ASN A 177 -12.49 -8.98 -6.23
N TYR A 178 -12.76 -7.66 -6.11
CA TYR A 178 -11.94 -6.72 -5.34
C TYR A 178 -10.49 -6.66 -5.79
N ASP A 179 -10.22 -6.86 -7.08
CA ASP A 179 -8.87 -6.86 -7.64
C ASP A 179 -8.52 -5.52 -8.30
N ILE A 180 -7.40 -4.95 -7.91
CA ILE A 180 -6.77 -3.80 -8.58
C ILE A 180 -5.67 -4.34 -9.48
N ARG A 181 -5.75 -4.12 -10.81
CA ARG A 181 -4.65 -4.41 -11.74
C ARG A 181 -3.85 -3.14 -11.99
N HIS A 182 -2.54 -3.18 -11.77
CA HIS A 182 -1.70 -2.01 -11.84
C HIS A 182 -0.33 -2.27 -12.49
N LEU A 183 0.35 -1.19 -12.91
CA LEU A 183 1.62 -1.25 -13.64
C LEU A 183 2.84 -0.80 -12.79
N CYS A 184 2.70 -0.70 -11.47
CA CYS A 184 3.86 -0.46 -10.61
C CYS A 184 4.80 -1.66 -10.65
N LYS A 185 6.11 -1.41 -10.75
CA LYS A 185 7.12 -2.45 -10.60
C LYS A 185 7.11 -3.03 -9.17
N SER A 186 7.23 -4.34 -9.04
CA SER A 186 7.36 -5.02 -7.74
C SER A 186 8.35 -6.18 -7.82
N ASP A 187 8.86 -6.58 -6.67
CA ASP A 187 9.72 -7.75 -6.47
C ASP A 187 9.20 -8.53 -5.24
N PRO A 188 9.61 -9.79 -5.02
CA PRO A 188 9.30 -10.51 -3.77
C PRO A 188 9.62 -9.65 -2.53
N GLY A 189 8.74 -9.66 -1.52
CA GLY A 189 8.81 -8.74 -0.36
C GLY A 189 8.00 -7.46 -0.52
N SER A 190 7.52 -7.14 -1.75
CA SER A 190 6.56 -6.05 -1.97
C SER A 190 5.13 -6.44 -1.58
N SER A 191 4.85 -7.71 -1.33
CA SER A 191 3.55 -8.16 -0.82
C SER A 191 3.19 -7.42 0.46
N GLY A 192 1.97 -6.86 0.52
CA GLY A 192 1.50 -6.04 1.63
C GLY A 192 1.81 -4.54 1.50
N CYS A 193 2.46 -4.08 0.43
CA CYS A 193 2.62 -2.65 0.16
C CYS A 193 1.26 -1.97 -0.02
N PRO A 194 1.04 -0.78 0.55
CA PRO A 194 -0.14 0.01 0.22
C PRO A 194 -0.09 0.45 -1.25
N ILE A 195 -1.24 0.40 -1.92
CA ILE A 195 -1.46 1.05 -3.22
C ILE A 195 -2.02 2.43 -2.91
N ILE A 196 -1.25 3.48 -3.20
CA ILE A 196 -1.55 4.85 -2.79
C ILE A 196 -1.85 5.71 -4.03
N ASN A 197 -2.96 6.44 -3.99
CA ASN A 197 -3.35 7.41 -5.00
C ASN A 197 -2.38 8.61 -4.96
N LEU A 198 -1.74 8.92 -6.09
CA LEU A 198 -0.78 10.02 -6.17
C LEU A 198 -1.42 11.39 -5.92
N ASN A 199 -2.70 11.56 -6.27
CA ASN A 199 -3.36 12.86 -6.20
C ASN A 199 -3.67 13.33 -4.78
N ASN A 200 -3.93 12.38 -3.85
CA ASN A 200 -4.33 12.71 -2.48
C ASN A 200 -3.52 11.98 -1.40
N ASN A 201 -2.56 11.15 -1.80
CA ASN A 201 -1.70 10.35 -0.91
C ASN A 201 -2.46 9.39 0.01
N ARG A 202 -3.66 8.94 -0.39
CA ARG A 202 -4.51 8.02 0.36
C ARG A 202 -4.48 6.61 -0.21
N VAL A 203 -4.69 5.63 0.67
CA VAL A 203 -4.64 4.20 0.35
C VAL A 203 -5.91 3.77 -0.37
N ILE A 204 -5.75 3.08 -1.50
CA ILE A 204 -6.85 2.48 -2.27
C ILE A 204 -6.90 0.96 -2.03
N GLY A 205 -5.75 0.34 -1.83
CA GLY A 205 -5.64 -1.12 -1.75
C GLY A 205 -4.32 -1.62 -1.22
N ILE A 206 -4.14 -2.92 -1.28
CA ILE A 206 -2.94 -3.65 -0.85
C ILE A 206 -2.38 -4.44 -2.02
N HIS A 207 -1.10 -4.26 -2.35
CA HIS A 207 -0.42 -5.05 -3.39
C HIS A 207 -0.27 -6.51 -2.97
N LYS A 208 -0.70 -7.44 -3.82
CA LYS A 208 -0.60 -8.89 -3.61
C LYS A 208 0.65 -9.50 -4.26
N GLY A 209 0.86 -9.19 -5.54
CA GLY A 209 1.93 -9.81 -6.32
C GLY A 209 1.76 -9.63 -7.82
N ALA A 210 2.43 -10.48 -8.59
CA ALA A 210 2.36 -10.48 -10.04
C ALA A 210 1.03 -11.06 -10.54
N GLY A 211 0.58 -10.59 -11.68
CA GLY A 211 -0.50 -11.23 -12.44
C GLY A 211 -0.14 -12.66 -12.89
N LYS A 212 -1.10 -13.37 -13.46
CA LYS A 212 -0.88 -14.72 -13.99
C LYS A 212 0.19 -14.72 -15.09
N LYS A 213 0.81 -15.89 -15.31
CA LYS A 213 1.83 -16.08 -16.37
C LYS A 213 1.31 -15.54 -17.72
N GLY A 214 2.10 -14.69 -18.37
CA GLY A 214 1.76 -14.03 -19.63
C GLY A 214 1.03 -12.69 -19.48
N GLN A 215 0.70 -12.27 -18.27
CA GLN A 215 0.14 -10.94 -17.98
C GLN A 215 1.27 -9.94 -17.64
N ASN A 216 1.10 -8.71 -18.09
CA ASN A 216 2.07 -7.62 -17.89
C ASN A 216 1.62 -6.61 -16.83
N TRP A 217 0.86 -7.05 -15.82
CA TRP A 217 0.40 -6.24 -14.70
C TRP A 217 0.54 -6.97 -13.37
N ASN A 218 0.56 -6.23 -12.32
CA ASN A 218 0.50 -6.72 -10.95
C ASN A 218 -0.91 -6.59 -10.38
N ILE A 219 -1.19 -7.34 -9.32
CA ILE A 219 -2.51 -7.40 -8.70
C ILE A 219 -2.42 -6.92 -7.25
N GLY A 220 -3.44 -6.19 -6.82
CA GLY A 220 -3.69 -5.83 -5.43
C GLY A 220 -5.13 -6.10 -5.03
N THR A 221 -5.43 -6.03 -3.74
CA THR A 221 -6.79 -6.07 -3.19
C THR A 221 -7.31 -4.67 -2.99
N LEU A 222 -8.50 -4.37 -3.49
CA LEU A 222 -9.24 -3.14 -3.20
C LEU A 222 -9.76 -3.18 -1.76
N LEU A 223 -9.65 -2.08 -1.02
CA LEU A 223 -10.10 -1.96 0.38
C LEU A 223 -11.53 -1.40 0.51
N LYS A 224 -12.44 -1.84 -0.35
CA LYS A 224 -13.86 -1.46 -0.30
C LYS A 224 -14.67 -2.35 0.64
#